data_553842239119cde7a51b1be9bd885e72
#
_entry.id   553842239119cde7a51b1be9bd885e72
#
_cell.length_a   1.000
_cell.length_b   1.000
_cell.length_c   1.000
_cell.angle_alpha   90.00
_cell.angle_beta   90.00
_cell.angle_gamma   90.00
#
_symmetry.space_group_name_H-M   'P 1'
#
loop_
_entity.id
_entity.type
_entity.pdbx_description
1 polymer ?
#
loop_
_entity_poly.entity_id
_entity_poly.type
_entity_poly.pdbx_seq_one_letter_code
_entity_poly.pdbx_strand_id
1 'polypeptide(L)'
;FRQGDEADGAYILVSGVLGVTIQTDEGKEREVDRVNHGEIVGELALVTDEKRGANIVALRDCELFKLPAAVFQHITEKYPRMMLNIYRTISTRFMHSRSDKPYRPRKSNLSIFTIVKSEALESFIQSFYDHLSSIETATFLSSESVDRSLGTQGIANLDRNKSGNIPLMHWLNGHESKSHTVIYRADDDWSEWSWRCVSQADQIVIIADVNDEVEFSKFKENVSKTGQKWHLVLLHPPDTDRPRNTSSWLDISCAEQVYHVRQENADDLARLVRILTGHAFSLVLGGGGARGFAHIGVLRALDELGVKVDMVAGTSIGAPIAALVAQGISPAELKSLAGKTFHRLIDYTLPLTSMIRGRRISKSIDEYMSDWDIEDYWLPYFCISTNLTQATQVIHKSGNSAHACRASISIPGVLPPVPKSGDYLVDGGVMNNLPIDVMRSMNPSGTVMAIDVVPPTGSTSKEDYGPELSGWRQLFRSINPFQKPVKAPRLGAIIMQSMVLGSSVAREQALKQELADYYQNIHVKGVGILEFNKLDYAEKIGYEISLPKIKEWLNRETT
;
A
#
# COMPACT_ATOMS: atom_id res chain seq x y z
N PHE A 1 26.73 2.18 11.55
CA PHE A 1 26.72 2.64 12.96
C PHE A 1 25.29 2.80 13.46
N ARG A 2 25.12 2.82 14.78
CA ARG A 2 23.82 2.93 15.43
C ARG A 2 23.64 4.26 16.15
N GLN A 3 22.42 4.67 16.34
CA GLN A 3 22.05 5.83 17.16
C GLN A 3 22.60 5.65 18.59
N GLY A 4 23.30 6.66 19.11
CA GLY A 4 23.94 6.63 20.42
C GLY A 4 25.41 6.18 20.43
N ASP A 5 25.94 5.65 19.31
CA ASP A 5 27.37 5.29 19.21
C ASP A 5 28.28 6.54 19.29
N GLU A 6 29.54 6.37 19.68
CA GLU A 6 30.56 7.40 19.62
C GLU A 6 30.98 7.70 18.17
N ALA A 7 31.28 8.96 17.87
CA ALA A 7 31.64 9.40 16.52
C ALA A 7 33.13 9.16 16.22
N ASP A 8 33.44 8.19 15.40
CA ASP A 8 34.80 7.80 14.99
C ASP A 8 35.29 8.41 13.66
N GLY A 9 34.38 9.07 12.95
CA GLY A 9 34.62 9.67 11.65
C GLY A 9 33.33 9.95 10.87
N ALA A 10 33.47 10.58 9.71
CA ALA A 10 32.41 10.72 8.71
C ALA A 10 32.64 9.71 7.57
N TYR A 11 31.59 9.42 6.81
CA TYR A 11 31.66 8.47 5.72
C TYR A 11 31.09 9.10 4.45
N ILE A 12 31.81 9.01 3.33
CA ILE A 12 31.34 9.41 2.02
C ILE A 12 30.90 8.15 1.28
N LEU A 13 29.68 8.15 0.78
CA LEU A 13 29.15 7.04 -0.01
C LEU A 13 29.73 7.08 -1.42
N VAL A 14 30.52 6.07 -1.76
CA VAL A 14 31.14 5.90 -3.09
C VAL A 14 30.23 5.10 -4.01
N SER A 15 29.53 4.09 -3.48
CA SER A 15 28.54 3.32 -4.24
C SER A 15 27.47 2.73 -3.32
N GLY A 16 26.32 2.40 -3.87
CA GLY A 16 25.19 1.87 -3.14
C GLY A 16 24.24 2.95 -2.59
N VAL A 17 23.42 2.60 -1.61
CA VAL A 17 22.46 3.47 -0.92
C VAL A 17 22.43 3.13 0.57
N LEU A 18 22.50 4.16 1.42
CA LEU A 18 22.32 4.00 2.86
C LEU A 18 20.97 4.54 3.30
N GLY A 19 20.27 3.82 4.16
CA GLY A 19 19.10 4.30 4.87
C GLY A 19 19.49 5.00 6.16
N VAL A 20 18.85 6.13 6.44
CA VAL A 20 18.93 6.85 7.72
C VAL A 20 17.67 6.54 8.51
N THR A 21 17.79 5.84 9.64
CA THR A 21 16.64 5.50 10.49
C THR A 21 16.81 6.10 11.88
N ILE A 22 15.69 6.49 12.48
CA ILE A 22 15.64 6.93 13.87
C ILE A 22 14.68 6.05 14.66
N GLN A 23 14.97 5.84 15.94
CA GLN A 23 14.02 5.24 16.86
C GLN A 23 12.99 6.30 17.27
N THR A 24 11.70 5.96 17.13
CA THR A 24 10.60 6.79 17.62
C THR A 24 10.42 6.56 19.13
N ASP A 25 9.69 7.47 19.81
CA ASP A 25 9.34 7.34 21.23
C ASP A 25 8.56 6.04 21.53
N GLU A 26 7.93 5.45 20.51
CA GLU A 26 7.22 4.16 20.60
C GLU A 26 8.15 2.94 20.40
N GLY A 27 9.46 3.14 20.23
CA GLY A 27 10.46 2.08 20.01
C GLY A 27 10.46 1.48 18.60
N LYS A 28 9.76 2.08 17.64
CA LYS A 28 9.76 1.67 16.24
C LYS A 28 10.87 2.40 15.47
N GLU A 29 11.51 1.71 14.54
CA GLU A 29 12.41 2.35 13.58
C GLU A 29 11.61 3.01 12.45
N ARG A 30 12.00 4.25 12.11
CA ARG A 30 11.44 5.01 10.99
C ARG A 30 12.55 5.48 10.07
N GLU A 31 12.47 5.16 8.78
CA GLU A 31 13.33 5.73 7.75
C GLU A 31 12.98 7.21 7.56
N VAL A 32 13.98 8.07 7.66
CA VAL A 32 13.80 9.53 7.57
C VAL A 32 14.51 10.14 6.37
N ASP A 33 15.52 9.43 5.81
CA ASP A 33 16.26 9.89 4.64
C ASP A 33 17.06 8.74 4.01
N ARG A 34 17.54 8.95 2.79
CA ARG A 34 18.52 8.10 2.11
C ARG A 34 19.75 8.89 1.73
N VAL A 35 20.89 8.23 1.85
CA VAL A 35 22.20 8.79 1.44
C VAL A 35 22.54 8.16 0.10
N ASN A 36 22.79 9.01 -0.89
CA ASN A 36 23.11 8.62 -2.25
C ASN A 36 24.61 8.82 -2.56
N HIS A 37 25.04 8.33 -3.73
CA HIS A 37 26.41 8.48 -4.20
C HIS A 37 26.93 9.92 -4.07
N GLY A 38 28.14 10.06 -3.53
CA GLY A 38 28.82 11.35 -3.32
C GLY A 38 28.37 12.10 -2.07
N GLU A 39 27.36 11.65 -1.35
CA GLU A 39 26.91 12.28 -0.11
C GLU A 39 27.70 11.78 1.10
N ILE A 40 27.77 12.66 2.12
CA ILE A 40 28.45 12.38 3.39
C ILE A 40 27.43 12.03 4.48
N VAL A 41 27.81 11.12 5.38
CA VAL A 41 27.00 10.71 6.54
C VAL A 41 27.87 10.57 7.79
N GLY A 42 27.26 10.82 8.96
CA GLY A 42 27.95 10.79 10.26
C GLY A 42 28.71 12.08 10.58
N GLU A 43 28.63 13.09 9.73
CA GLU A 43 29.23 14.42 9.87
C GLU A 43 28.62 15.21 11.04
N LEU A 44 27.31 15.02 11.31
CA LEU A 44 26.57 15.77 12.32
C LEU A 44 27.22 15.60 13.70
N ALA A 45 27.46 14.38 14.11
CA ALA A 45 28.05 14.05 15.39
C ALA A 45 29.48 14.63 15.57
N LEU A 46 30.23 14.79 14.46
CA LEU A 46 31.57 15.44 14.47
C LEU A 46 31.49 16.96 14.55
N VAL A 47 30.42 17.54 14.01
CA VAL A 47 30.22 19.03 14.02
C VAL A 47 29.62 19.47 15.36
N THR A 48 28.79 18.67 16.00
CA THR A 48 28.12 19.00 17.27
C THR A 48 28.85 18.46 18.51
N ASP A 49 29.87 17.63 18.32
CA ASP A 49 30.59 16.92 19.38
C ASP A 49 29.64 16.05 20.23
N GLU A 50 28.66 15.44 19.57
CA GLU A 50 27.63 14.60 20.18
C GLU A 50 27.73 13.16 19.66
N LYS A 51 26.95 12.24 20.27
CA LYS A 51 26.79 10.87 19.79
C LYS A 51 26.02 10.81 18.48
N ARG A 52 26.09 9.65 17.79
CA ARG A 52 25.35 9.41 16.55
C ARG A 52 23.85 9.65 16.75
N GLY A 53 23.26 10.56 15.98
CA GLY A 53 21.86 10.96 16.11
C GLY A 53 20.87 10.01 15.42
N ALA A 54 21.35 9.07 14.57
CA ALA A 54 20.54 8.14 13.80
C ALA A 54 21.28 6.82 13.59
N ASN A 55 20.54 5.76 13.20
CA ASN A 55 21.14 4.56 12.65
C ASN A 55 21.41 4.76 11.16
N ILE A 56 22.53 4.23 10.68
CA ILE A 56 22.84 4.15 9.26
C ILE A 56 22.95 2.67 8.87
N VAL A 57 22.11 2.28 7.91
CA VAL A 57 21.99 0.91 7.44
C VAL A 57 22.24 0.86 5.93
N ALA A 58 23.06 -0.08 5.47
CA ALA A 58 23.23 -0.30 4.04
C ALA A 58 21.96 -0.96 3.48
N LEU A 59 21.28 -0.28 2.55
CA LEU A 59 20.10 -0.81 1.85
C LEU A 59 20.50 -1.67 0.65
N ARG A 60 21.74 -1.50 0.16
CA ARG A 60 22.38 -2.26 -0.91
C ARG A 60 23.84 -2.48 -0.55
N ASP A 61 24.58 -3.24 -1.37
CA ASP A 61 26.02 -3.30 -1.25
C ASP A 61 26.61 -1.90 -1.40
N CYS A 62 27.35 -1.45 -0.38
CA CYS A 62 27.86 -0.09 -0.32
C CYS A 62 29.39 -0.08 -0.22
N GLU A 63 30.01 0.84 -0.95
CA GLU A 63 31.41 1.20 -0.77
C GLU A 63 31.49 2.57 -0.11
N LEU A 64 32.24 2.66 0.97
CA LEU A 64 32.34 3.84 1.79
C LEU A 64 33.78 4.31 1.91
N PHE A 65 34.01 5.60 1.74
CA PHE A 65 35.26 6.23 2.10
C PHE A 65 35.16 6.80 3.51
N LYS A 66 35.90 6.23 4.47
CA LYS A 66 35.93 6.71 5.84
C LYS A 66 36.88 7.89 6.00
N LEU A 67 36.37 8.99 6.51
CA LEU A 67 37.13 10.16 6.96
C LEU A 67 37.24 10.10 8.50
N PRO A 68 38.41 9.73 9.07
CA PRO A 68 38.61 9.78 10.51
C PRO A 68 38.35 11.16 11.07
N ALA A 69 37.89 11.27 12.32
CA ALA A 69 37.49 12.56 12.93
C ALA A 69 38.56 13.65 12.83
N ALA A 70 39.84 13.32 13.10
CA ALA A 70 40.94 14.27 12.99
C ALA A 70 41.18 14.79 11.54
N VAL A 71 40.99 13.89 10.54
CA VAL A 71 41.12 14.29 9.12
C VAL A 71 39.94 15.17 8.71
N PHE A 72 38.73 14.84 9.16
CA PHE A 72 37.54 15.63 8.93
C PHE A 72 37.70 17.06 9.47
N GLN A 73 38.12 17.20 10.73
CA GLN A 73 38.40 18.49 11.34
C GLN A 73 39.45 19.31 10.57
N HIS A 74 40.56 18.70 10.23
CA HIS A 74 41.61 19.36 9.46
C HIS A 74 41.13 19.88 8.08
N ILE A 75 40.32 19.06 7.37
CA ILE A 75 39.76 19.45 6.07
C ILE A 75 38.76 20.60 6.21
N THR A 76 37.90 20.55 7.22
CA THR A 76 36.85 21.57 7.44
C THR A 76 37.45 22.91 7.86
N GLU A 77 38.52 22.91 8.63
CA GLU A 77 39.30 24.12 8.96
C GLU A 77 39.99 24.73 7.73
N LYS A 78 40.58 23.91 6.89
CA LYS A 78 41.32 24.35 5.70
C LYS A 78 40.40 24.80 4.55
N TYR A 79 39.19 24.25 4.44
CA TYR A 79 38.25 24.52 3.35
C TYR A 79 36.87 24.95 3.86
N PRO A 80 36.69 26.21 4.30
CA PRO A 80 35.42 26.68 4.91
C PRO A 80 34.17 26.52 4.01
N ARG A 81 34.35 26.52 2.67
CA ARG A 81 33.26 26.31 1.72
C ARG A 81 32.65 24.90 1.84
N MET A 82 33.45 23.93 2.25
CA MET A 82 32.95 22.55 2.49
C MET A 82 31.97 22.53 3.65
N MET A 83 32.21 23.31 4.69
CA MET A 83 31.30 23.47 5.83
C MET A 83 29.93 23.98 5.41
N LEU A 84 29.83 24.90 4.46
CA LEU A 84 28.55 25.42 3.96
C LEU A 84 27.74 24.30 3.28
N ASN A 85 28.38 23.41 2.55
CA ASN A 85 27.69 22.27 1.94
C ASN A 85 27.24 21.24 2.99
N ILE A 86 28.09 20.96 3.99
CA ILE A 86 27.76 20.10 5.12
C ILE A 86 26.56 20.68 5.89
N TYR A 87 26.56 21.98 6.20
CA TYR A 87 25.44 22.65 6.86
C TYR A 87 24.13 22.56 6.07
N ARG A 88 24.19 22.73 4.74
CA ARG A 88 23.00 22.57 3.88
C ARG A 88 22.45 21.14 3.97
N THR A 89 23.31 20.13 3.86
CA THR A 89 22.93 18.72 3.99
C THR A 89 22.32 18.44 5.36
N ILE A 90 22.98 18.88 6.44
CA ILE A 90 22.47 18.74 7.81
C ILE A 90 21.12 19.43 7.98
N SER A 91 20.97 20.66 7.49
CA SER A 91 19.71 21.41 7.60
C SER A 91 18.57 20.72 6.86
N THR A 92 18.83 20.22 5.65
CA THR A 92 17.82 19.48 4.88
C THR A 92 17.40 18.19 5.60
N ARG A 93 18.36 17.39 6.07
CA ARG A 93 18.09 16.16 6.84
C ARG A 93 17.35 16.44 8.15
N PHE A 94 17.72 17.51 8.85
CA PHE A 94 17.05 17.93 10.08
C PHE A 94 15.59 18.34 9.82
N MET A 95 15.32 19.02 8.71
CA MET A 95 13.95 19.34 8.31
C MET A 95 13.15 18.06 7.97
N HIS A 96 13.76 17.10 7.28
CA HIS A 96 13.13 15.81 6.99
C HIS A 96 12.89 14.98 8.24
N SER A 97 13.84 14.94 9.18
CA SER A 97 13.68 14.15 10.42
C SER A 97 12.57 14.64 11.34
N ARG A 98 12.30 15.96 11.34
CA ARG A 98 11.18 16.57 12.07
C ARG A 98 9.84 16.49 11.35
N SER A 99 9.85 16.16 10.07
CA SER A 99 8.62 15.92 9.33
C SER A 99 8.06 14.56 9.74
N ASP A 100 6.80 14.52 10.15
CA ASP A 100 6.06 13.26 10.35
C ASP A 100 5.73 12.57 9.01
N LYS A 101 6.16 13.15 7.89
CA LYS A 101 5.93 12.62 6.55
C LYS A 101 6.82 11.39 6.31
N PRO A 102 6.26 10.32 5.74
CA PRO A 102 7.07 9.17 5.34
C PRO A 102 8.05 9.57 4.22
N TYR A 103 9.25 9.01 4.27
CA TYR A 103 10.19 9.14 3.15
C TYR A 103 9.60 8.49 1.90
N ARG A 104 9.63 9.18 0.77
CA ARG A 104 9.15 8.68 -0.53
C ARG A 104 10.34 8.54 -1.49
N PRO A 105 10.77 7.33 -1.81
CA PRO A 105 11.84 7.13 -2.77
C PRO A 105 11.40 7.61 -4.15
N ARG A 106 12.24 8.41 -4.81
CA ARG A 106 11.97 8.96 -6.16
C ARG A 106 12.59 8.16 -7.30
N LYS A 107 13.50 7.26 -6.98
CA LYS A 107 14.21 6.41 -7.95
C LYS A 107 14.07 4.97 -7.53
N SER A 108 13.96 4.07 -8.49
CA SER A 108 13.82 2.64 -8.24
C SER A 108 14.76 1.86 -9.13
N ASN A 109 15.48 0.91 -8.54
CA ASN A 109 16.23 -0.09 -9.28
C ASN A 109 15.49 -1.41 -9.19
N LEU A 110 15.16 -1.99 -10.34
CA LEU A 110 14.45 -3.25 -10.44
C LEU A 110 15.41 -4.33 -10.89
N SER A 111 15.45 -5.46 -10.21
CA SER A 111 16.11 -6.66 -10.69
C SER A 111 15.07 -7.64 -11.20
N ILE A 112 15.16 -8.03 -12.47
CA ILE A 112 14.21 -8.93 -13.11
C ILE A 112 14.87 -10.29 -13.32
N PHE A 113 14.22 -11.32 -12.77
CA PHE A 113 14.55 -12.72 -12.93
C PHE A 113 13.46 -13.45 -13.69
N THR A 114 13.87 -14.43 -14.49
CA THR A 114 13.01 -15.50 -15.00
C THR A 114 13.57 -16.82 -14.49
N ILE A 115 12.71 -17.76 -14.11
CA ILE A 115 13.16 -19.08 -13.62
C ILE A 115 13.20 -20.08 -14.78
N VAL A 116 12.30 -19.89 -15.74
CA VAL A 116 12.25 -20.67 -16.98
C VAL A 116 12.61 -19.76 -18.15
N LYS A 117 13.42 -20.26 -19.07
CA LYS A 117 13.78 -19.53 -20.29
C LYS A 117 12.66 -19.65 -21.31
N SER A 118 12.07 -18.53 -21.71
CA SER A 118 10.96 -18.47 -22.66
C SER A 118 11.04 -17.20 -23.51
N GLU A 119 10.83 -17.32 -24.83
CA GLU A 119 10.74 -16.15 -25.72
C GLU A 119 9.57 -15.23 -25.34
N ALA A 120 8.48 -15.79 -24.82
CA ALA A 120 7.33 -15.02 -24.38
C ALA A 120 7.68 -14.13 -23.17
N LEU A 121 8.45 -14.66 -22.20
CA LEU A 121 8.93 -13.92 -21.04
C LEU A 121 9.90 -12.80 -21.44
N GLU A 122 10.85 -13.07 -22.36
CA GLU A 122 11.77 -12.04 -22.85
C GLU A 122 11.03 -10.95 -23.65
N SER A 123 10.07 -11.32 -24.50
CA SER A 123 9.21 -10.36 -25.20
C SER A 123 8.42 -9.50 -24.24
N PHE A 124 7.89 -10.08 -23.16
CA PHE A 124 7.19 -9.35 -22.13
C PHE A 124 8.12 -8.36 -21.39
N ILE A 125 9.32 -8.79 -21.01
CA ILE A 125 10.34 -7.93 -20.37
C ILE A 125 10.70 -6.75 -21.28
N GLN A 126 10.86 -7.00 -22.59
CA GLN A 126 11.11 -5.93 -23.54
C GLN A 126 9.93 -4.96 -23.64
N SER A 127 8.70 -5.47 -23.71
CA SER A 127 7.49 -4.64 -23.71
C SER A 127 7.34 -3.81 -22.43
N PHE A 128 7.72 -4.38 -21.29
CA PHE A 128 7.76 -3.68 -20.00
C PHE A 128 8.77 -2.51 -20.05
N TYR A 129 9.97 -2.76 -20.55
CA TYR A 129 10.99 -1.72 -20.70
C TYR A 129 10.58 -0.62 -21.66
N ASP A 130 10.01 -0.99 -22.82
CA ASP A 130 9.57 -0.03 -23.84
C ASP A 130 8.45 0.87 -23.31
N HIS A 131 7.48 0.29 -22.60
CA HIS A 131 6.41 1.05 -21.96
C HIS A 131 6.96 1.98 -20.87
N LEU A 132 7.85 1.50 -19.99
CA LEU A 132 8.48 2.32 -18.97
C LEU A 132 9.28 3.47 -19.59
N SER A 133 10.06 3.21 -20.63
CA SER A 133 10.87 4.22 -21.33
C SER A 133 10.04 5.29 -22.02
N SER A 134 8.76 5.03 -22.30
CA SER A 134 7.83 6.04 -22.83
C SER A 134 7.31 7.01 -21.76
N ILE A 135 7.45 6.66 -20.49
CA ILE A 135 6.93 7.45 -19.36
C ILE A 135 8.05 8.22 -18.66
N GLU A 136 9.21 7.57 -18.47
CA GLU A 136 10.34 8.16 -17.73
C GLU A 136 11.70 7.71 -18.31
N THR A 137 12.77 8.35 -17.84
CA THR A 137 14.12 7.94 -18.24
C THR A 137 14.47 6.60 -17.57
N ALA A 138 14.54 5.54 -18.36
CA ALA A 138 14.86 4.19 -17.92
C ALA A 138 16.12 3.66 -18.61
N THR A 139 16.89 2.84 -17.90
CA THR A 139 18.03 2.11 -18.46
C THR A 139 17.84 0.62 -18.24
N PHE A 140 18.07 -0.18 -19.29
CA PHE A 140 18.03 -1.64 -19.25
C PHE A 140 19.44 -2.20 -19.33
N LEU A 141 19.84 -3.01 -18.35
CA LEU A 141 21.17 -3.60 -18.23
C LEU A 141 21.08 -5.12 -18.10
N SER A 142 21.71 -5.83 -19.01
CA SER A 142 21.99 -7.27 -18.93
C SER A 142 23.49 -7.51 -18.94
N SER A 143 23.96 -8.70 -18.54
CA SER A 143 25.38 -9.05 -18.58
C SER A 143 26.01 -8.79 -19.96
N GLU A 144 25.31 -9.19 -21.03
CA GLU A 144 25.75 -8.98 -22.41
C GLU A 144 25.83 -7.50 -22.81
N SER A 145 24.86 -6.68 -22.37
CA SER A 145 24.84 -5.25 -22.66
C SER A 145 25.97 -4.50 -21.97
N VAL A 146 26.31 -4.92 -20.75
CA VAL A 146 27.42 -4.38 -19.94
C VAL A 146 28.76 -4.75 -20.59
N ASP A 147 28.95 -6.02 -20.93
CA ASP A 147 30.17 -6.51 -21.60
C ASP A 147 30.43 -5.76 -22.92
N ARG A 148 29.36 -5.58 -23.71
CA ARG A 148 29.41 -4.84 -25.00
C ARG A 148 29.77 -3.36 -24.78
N SER A 149 29.15 -2.73 -23.79
CA SER A 149 29.37 -1.28 -23.52
C SER A 149 30.76 -0.98 -23.00
N LEU A 150 31.35 -1.90 -22.21
CA LEU A 150 32.70 -1.76 -21.67
C LEU A 150 33.77 -2.40 -22.56
N GLY A 151 33.39 -3.03 -23.67
CA GLY A 151 34.32 -3.61 -24.65
C GLY A 151 35.15 -4.80 -24.10
N THR A 152 34.70 -5.43 -23.03
CA THR A 152 35.41 -6.53 -22.36
C THR A 152 34.43 -7.64 -22.03
N GLN A 153 34.61 -8.79 -22.69
CA GLN A 153 33.75 -9.97 -22.46
C GLN A 153 33.94 -10.50 -21.03
N GLY A 154 32.86 -10.80 -20.33
CA GLY A 154 32.85 -11.36 -18.99
C GLY A 154 33.08 -10.32 -17.88
N ILE A 155 33.15 -9.01 -18.20
CA ILE A 155 33.34 -7.97 -17.18
C ILE A 155 32.13 -7.86 -16.24
N ALA A 156 30.92 -8.12 -16.72
CA ALA A 156 29.72 -8.15 -15.90
C ALA A 156 29.78 -9.23 -14.82
N ASN A 157 30.43 -10.34 -15.11
CA ASN A 157 30.61 -11.49 -14.25
C ASN A 157 31.96 -11.51 -13.48
N LEU A 158 32.59 -10.36 -13.33
CA LEU A 158 33.77 -10.20 -12.49
C LEU A 158 33.45 -10.47 -11.02
N ASP A 159 34.30 -11.23 -10.35
CA ASP A 159 34.19 -11.43 -8.89
C ASP A 159 34.21 -10.10 -8.16
N ARG A 160 33.22 -9.88 -7.30
CA ARG A 160 33.02 -8.63 -6.56
C ARG A 160 34.19 -8.24 -5.65
N ASN A 161 35.00 -9.19 -5.25
CA ASN A 161 36.15 -8.97 -4.38
C ASN A 161 37.45 -8.61 -5.15
N LYS A 162 37.41 -8.59 -6.48
CA LYS A 162 38.59 -8.24 -7.29
C LYS A 162 38.67 -6.75 -7.55
N SER A 163 39.88 -6.21 -7.62
CA SER A 163 40.15 -4.78 -7.86
C SER A 163 39.57 -4.24 -9.17
N GLY A 164 39.34 -5.10 -10.17
CA GLY A 164 38.65 -4.75 -11.42
C GLY A 164 37.17 -4.43 -11.27
N ASN A 165 36.57 -4.67 -10.12
CA ASN A 165 35.17 -4.37 -9.85
C ASN A 165 34.89 -2.87 -9.75
N ILE A 166 35.83 -2.06 -9.29
CA ILE A 166 35.65 -0.61 -9.06
C ILE A 166 35.19 0.13 -10.33
N PRO A 167 35.83 -0.02 -11.50
CA PRO A 167 35.37 0.63 -12.73
C PRO A 167 33.96 0.24 -13.15
N LEU A 168 33.60 -1.05 -12.98
CA LEU A 168 32.25 -1.54 -13.28
C LEU A 168 31.21 -0.91 -12.35
N MET A 169 31.49 -0.83 -11.05
CA MET A 169 30.58 -0.18 -10.09
C MET A 169 30.41 1.31 -10.39
N HIS A 170 31.48 2.03 -10.70
CA HIS A 170 31.40 3.41 -11.13
C HIS A 170 30.55 3.60 -12.39
N TRP A 171 30.66 2.70 -13.36
CA TRP A 171 29.88 2.73 -14.59
C TRP A 171 28.40 2.50 -14.31
N LEU A 172 28.06 1.49 -13.47
CA LEU A 172 26.69 1.21 -13.04
C LEU A 172 26.06 2.39 -12.30
N ASN A 173 26.77 2.98 -11.33
CA ASN A 173 26.33 4.16 -10.58
C ASN A 173 26.11 5.36 -11.52
N GLY A 174 26.90 5.48 -12.59
CA GLY A 174 26.72 6.50 -13.62
C GLY A 174 25.39 6.37 -14.35
N HIS A 175 24.87 5.17 -14.56
CA HIS A 175 23.53 4.94 -15.11
C HIS A 175 22.44 5.22 -14.08
N GLU A 176 22.60 4.77 -12.85
CA GLU A 176 21.64 5.04 -11.77
C GLU A 176 21.48 6.55 -11.48
N SER A 177 22.55 7.34 -11.64
CA SER A 177 22.47 8.78 -11.44
C SER A 177 21.71 9.50 -12.56
N LYS A 178 21.70 8.97 -13.77
CA LYS A 178 21.11 9.58 -14.98
C LYS A 178 19.68 9.13 -15.24
N SER A 179 19.27 7.97 -14.72
CA SER A 179 17.96 7.39 -14.96
C SER A 179 17.07 7.48 -13.71
N HIS A 180 15.76 7.56 -13.89
CA HIS A 180 14.81 7.41 -12.80
C HIS A 180 14.70 5.94 -12.38
N THR A 181 14.67 5.04 -13.36
CA THR A 181 14.62 3.60 -13.11
C THR A 181 15.73 2.88 -13.87
N VAL A 182 16.43 1.99 -13.18
CA VAL A 182 17.37 1.04 -13.81
C VAL A 182 16.82 -0.37 -13.67
N ILE A 183 16.71 -1.07 -14.79
CA ILE A 183 16.31 -2.47 -14.85
C ILE A 183 17.57 -3.31 -15.01
N TYR A 184 17.84 -4.16 -14.05
CA TYR A 184 18.89 -5.17 -14.07
C TYR A 184 18.27 -6.52 -14.47
N ARG A 185 18.47 -6.97 -15.69
CA ARG A 185 18.06 -8.31 -16.15
C ARG A 185 19.11 -9.32 -15.69
N ALA A 186 18.77 -10.14 -14.73
CA ALA A 186 19.65 -11.20 -14.24
C ALA A 186 19.83 -12.30 -15.30
N ASP A 187 20.97 -13.01 -15.24
CA ASP A 187 21.20 -14.19 -16.07
C ASP A 187 20.27 -15.34 -15.61
N ASP A 188 20.02 -16.29 -16.49
CA ASP A 188 19.16 -17.44 -16.18
C ASP A 188 19.79 -18.36 -15.10
N ASP A 189 21.12 -18.34 -14.97
CA ASP A 189 21.87 -18.98 -13.91
C ASP A 189 22.29 -17.97 -12.83
N TRP A 190 22.57 -18.46 -11.61
CA TRP A 190 23.13 -17.63 -10.54
C TRP A 190 24.60 -17.30 -10.79
N SER A 191 24.85 -16.41 -11.74
CA SER A 191 26.16 -15.85 -12.06
C SER A 191 26.56 -14.73 -11.08
N GLU A 192 27.79 -14.24 -11.15
CA GLU A 192 28.21 -13.02 -10.42
C GLU A 192 27.39 -11.80 -10.83
N TRP A 193 26.94 -11.75 -12.09
CA TRP A 193 26.00 -10.72 -12.55
C TRP A 193 24.64 -10.82 -11.85
N SER A 194 24.07 -12.02 -11.73
CA SER A 194 22.78 -12.22 -11.03
C SER A 194 22.87 -11.79 -9.56
N TRP A 195 23.97 -12.08 -8.87
CA TRP A 195 24.23 -11.58 -7.53
C TRP A 195 24.34 -10.04 -7.49
N ARG A 196 24.95 -9.44 -8.50
CA ARG A 196 25.07 -8.00 -8.64
C ARG A 196 23.70 -7.35 -8.86
N CYS A 197 22.85 -7.96 -9.69
CA CYS A 197 21.48 -7.53 -9.90
C CYS A 197 20.69 -7.46 -8.58
N VAL A 198 20.79 -8.51 -7.75
CA VAL A 198 20.18 -8.52 -6.41
C VAL A 198 20.74 -7.39 -5.55
N SER A 199 22.06 -7.24 -5.50
CA SER A 199 22.73 -6.26 -4.63
C SER A 199 22.45 -4.81 -4.99
N GLN A 200 22.13 -4.51 -6.27
CA GLN A 200 21.85 -3.16 -6.76
C GLN A 200 20.36 -2.82 -6.80
N ALA A 201 19.48 -3.81 -6.60
CA ALA A 201 18.05 -3.61 -6.71
C ALA A 201 17.42 -3.07 -5.41
N ASP A 202 16.43 -2.18 -5.56
CA ASP A 202 15.49 -1.81 -4.50
C ASP A 202 14.37 -2.87 -4.39
N GLN A 203 14.03 -3.48 -5.54
CA GLN A 203 13.00 -4.51 -5.66
C GLN A 203 13.48 -5.64 -6.56
N ILE A 204 13.26 -6.87 -6.12
CA ILE A 204 13.49 -8.08 -6.92
C ILE A 204 12.15 -8.55 -7.45
N VAL A 205 12.08 -8.75 -8.76
CA VAL A 205 10.88 -9.17 -9.47
C VAL A 205 11.17 -10.47 -10.20
N ILE A 206 10.36 -11.49 -9.95
CA ILE A 206 10.40 -12.75 -10.67
C ILE A 206 9.22 -12.77 -11.61
N ILE A 207 9.47 -13.08 -12.89
CA ILE A 207 8.42 -13.23 -13.90
C ILE A 207 8.33 -14.70 -14.29
N ALA A 208 7.12 -15.26 -14.23
CA ALA A 208 6.82 -16.64 -14.58
C ALA A 208 5.51 -16.72 -15.37
N ASP A 209 5.41 -17.68 -16.30
CA ASP A 209 4.13 -18.05 -16.92
C ASP A 209 3.37 -19.00 -15.97
N VAL A 210 2.05 -18.83 -15.86
CA VAL A 210 1.22 -19.66 -14.97
C VAL A 210 1.19 -21.14 -15.36
N ASN A 211 1.60 -21.47 -16.59
CA ASN A 211 1.67 -22.83 -17.10
C ASN A 211 3.05 -23.47 -16.90
N ASP A 212 4.04 -22.71 -16.41
CA ASP A 212 5.38 -23.24 -16.19
C ASP A 212 5.44 -24.10 -14.93
N GLU A 213 6.14 -25.23 -15.02
CA GLU A 213 6.57 -25.99 -13.84
C GLU A 213 7.84 -25.37 -13.28
N VAL A 214 7.71 -24.63 -12.17
CA VAL A 214 8.79 -23.81 -11.62
C VAL A 214 9.29 -24.36 -10.30
N GLU A 215 10.59 -24.49 -10.16
CA GLU A 215 11.27 -24.84 -8.91
C GLU A 215 11.98 -23.62 -8.32
N PHE A 216 11.49 -23.12 -7.19
CA PHE A 216 12.04 -21.95 -6.51
C PHE A 216 13.17 -22.24 -5.51
N SER A 217 13.54 -23.49 -5.27
CA SER A 217 14.45 -23.88 -4.20
C SER A 217 15.81 -23.16 -4.27
N LYS A 218 16.45 -23.15 -5.44
CA LYS A 218 17.73 -22.44 -5.64
C LYS A 218 17.58 -20.93 -5.49
N PHE A 219 16.50 -20.37 -6.04
CA PHE A 219 16.25 -18.93 -5.92
C PHE A 219 16.07 -18.53 -4.46
N LYS A 220 15.21 -19.24 -3.72
CA LYS A 220 14.96 -19.01 -2.28
C LYS A 220 16.24 -19.12 -1.46
N GLU A 221 17.03 -20.14 -1.68
CA GLU A 221 18.31 -20.33 -0.97
C GLU A 221 19.25 -19.14 -1.15
N ASN A 222 19.34 -18.61 -2.35
CA ASN A 222 20.25 -17.52 -2.67
C ASN A 222 19.71 -16.17 -2.16
N VAL A 223 18.46 -15.82 -2.45
CA VAL A 223 17.90 -14.53 -2.05
C VAL A 223 17.67 -14.43 -0.54
N SER A 224 17.35 -15.53 0.15
CA SER A 224 17.23 -15.53 1.61
C SER A 224 18.50 -15.06 2.34
N LYS A 225 19.67 -15.26 1.73
CA LYS A 225 20.97 -14.80 2.27
C LYS A 225 21.10 -13.27 2.27
N THR A 226 20.33 -12.57 1.43
CA THR A 226 20.38 -11.11 1.31
C THR A 226 19.40 -10.39 2.25
N GLY A 227 18.41 -11.10 2.77
CA GLY A 227 17.32 -10.51 3.57
C GLY A 227 16.35 -9.64 2.76
N GLN A 228 16.54 -9.57 1.44
CA GLN A 228 15.65 -8.81 0.56
C GLN A 228 14.35 -9.57 0.29
N LYS A 229 13.29 -8.80 0.04
CA LYS A 229 11.98 -9.32 -0.34
C LYS A 229 11.85 -9.28 -1.86
N TRP A 230 11.01 -10.17 -2.41
CA TRP A 230 10.74 -10.22 -3.84
C TRP A 230 9.27 -10.28 -4.15
N HIS A 231 8.95 -9.86 -5.36
CA HIS A 231 7.63 -9.88 -5.92
C HIS A 231 7.55 -10.89 -7.06
N LEU A 232 6.41 -11.53 -7.19
CA LEU A 232 6.14 -12.47 -8.28
C LEU A 232 5.15 -11.83 -9.27
N VAL A 233 5.50 -11.89 -10.55
CA VAL A 233 4.60 -11.52 -11.66
C VAL A 233 4.20 -12.78 -12.39
N LEU A 234 2.92 -13.08 -12.42
CA LEU A 234 2.35 -14.22 -13.11
C LEU A 234 1.73 -13.76 -14.43
N LEU A 235 2.27 -14.27 -15.53
CA LEU A 235 1.73 -14.04 -16.87
C LEU A 235 0.66 -15.07 -17.16
N HIS A 236 -0.51 -14.57 -17.54
CA HIS A 236 -1.67 -15.35 -17.91
C HIS A 236 -1.92 -15.30 -19.42
N PRO A 237 -2.52 -16.33 -20.03
CA PRO A 237 -3.03 -16.24 -21.39
C PRO A 237 -3.95 -15.02 -21.58
N PRO A 238 -4.01 -14.45 -22.81
CA PRO A 238 -4.78 -13.22 -23.08
C PRO A 238 -6.27 -13.31 -22.77
N ASP A 239 -6.85 -14.50 -22.90
CA ASP A 239 -8.27 -14.82 -22.71
C ASP A 239 -8.61 -15.28 -21.29
N THR A 240 -7.68 -15.19 -20.34
CA THR A 240 -7.91 -15.58 -18.95
C THR A 240 -8.99 -14.72 -18.32
N ASP A 241 -10.08 -15.36 -17.91
CA ASP A 241 -11.20 -14.72 -17.20
C ASP A 241 -10.80 -14.26 -15.80
N ARG A 242 -10.12 -15.14 -15.06
CA ARG A 242 -9.59 -14.84 -13.71
C ARG A 242 -8.34 -15.64 -13.37
N PRO A 243 -7.42 -15.09 -12.56
CA PRO A 243 -6.34 -15.87 -11.96
C PRO A 243 -6.87 -16.97 -11.05
N ARG A 244 -6.12 -18.04 -10.87
CA ARG A 244 -6.48 -19.18 -10.00
C ARG A 244 -5.23 -19.81 -9.42
N ASN A 245 -5.39 -20.44 -8.24
CA ASN A 245 -4.34 -21.20 -7.57
C ASN A 245 -3.10 -20.39 -7.20
N THR A 246 -3.22 -19.09 -7.03
CA THR A 246 -2.11 -18.19 -6.67
C THR A 246 -1.51 -18.55 -5.31
N SER A 247 -2.30 -19.10 -4.39
CA SER A 247 -1.81 -19.60 -3.10
C SER A 247 -0.68 -20.63 -3.26
N SER A 248 -0.79 -21.54 -4.22
CA SER A 248 0.27 -22.53 -4.51
C SER A 248 1.56 -21.85 -4.97
N TRP A 249 1.48 -20.82 -5.80
CA TRP A 249 2.63 -20.02 -6.21
C TRP A 249 3.27 -19.26 -5.04
N LEU A 250 2.45 -18.69 -4.14
CA LEU A 250 2.93 -18.02 -2.93
C LEU A 250 3.64 -18.99 -1.98
N ASP A 251 3.10 -20.19 -1.79
CA ASP A 251 3.67 -21.21 -0.92
C ASP A 251 5.03 -21.67 -1.43
N ILE A 252 5.19 -21.91 -2.74
CA ILE A 252 6.44 -22.35 -3.33
C ILE A 252 7.43 -21.21 -3.52
N SER A 253 6.99 -19.98 -3.85
CA SER A 253 7.89 -18.84 -4.06
C SER A 253 8.26 -18.13 -2.77
N CYS A 254 7.37 -18.07 -1.78
CA CYS A 254 7.46 -17.20 -0.61
C CYS A 254 7.59 -15.71 -0.99
N ALA A 255 7.04 -15.29 -2.12
CA ALA A 255 7.01 -13.90 -2.54
C ALA A 255 6.19 -13.04 -1.56
N GLU A 256 6.60 -11.79 -1.37
CA GLU A 256 5.85 -10.85 -0.52
C GLU A 256 4.54 -10.41 -1.15
N GLN A 257 4.54 -10.30 -2.49
CA GLN A 257 3.40 -9.85 -3.28
C GLN A 257 3.37 -10.57 -4.62
N VAL A 258 2.16 -10.81 -5.13
CA VAL A 258 1.95 -11.35 -6.48
C VAL A 258 1.19 -10.33 -7.31
N TYR A 259 1.55 -10.21 -8.58
CA TYR A 259 0.87 -9.38 -9.58
C TYR A 259 0.46 -10.24 -10.77
N HIS A 260 -0.75 -10.06 -11.25
CA HIS A 260 -1.31 -10.78 -12.38
C HIS A 260 -1.34 -9.89 -13.62
N VAL A 261 -0.85 -10.42 -14.74
CA VAL A 261 -0.80 -9.72 -16.01
C VAL A 261 -1.26 -10.68 -17.12
N ARG A 262 -2.25 -10.30 -17.90
CA ARG A 262 -2.58 -11.01 -19.15
C ARG A 262 -1.57 -10.64 -20.22
N GLN A 263 -1.08 -11.61 -20.93
CA GLN A 263 -0.22 -11.39 -22.09
C GLN A 263 -0.97 -10.51 -23.10
N GLU A 264 -0.25 -9.63 -23.78
CA GLU A 264 -0.78 -8.70 -24.79
C GLU A 264 -1.82 -7.67 -24.27
N ASN A 265 -2.06 -7.61 -22.94
CA ASN A 265 -2.96 -6.64 -22.36
C ASN A 265 -2.19 -5.37 -21.92
N ALA A 266 -2.37 -4.29 -22.68
CA ALA A 266 -1.67 -3.03 -22.43
C ALA A 266 -2.04 -2.38 -21.09
N ASP A 267 -3.29 -2.51 -20.62
CA ASP A 267 -3.73 -1.94 -19.33
C ASP A 267 -3.09 -2.68 -18.16
N ASP A 268 -2.98 -4.02 -18.22
CA ASP A 268 -2.33 -4.83 -17.19
C ASP A 268 -0.82 -4.54 -17.14
N LEU A 269 -0.17 -4.42 -18.30
CA LEU A 269 1.24 -4.04 -18.40
C LEU A 269 1.48 -2.63 -17.82
N ALA A 270 0.67 -1.66 -18.21
CA ALA A 270 0.77 -0.29 -17.71
C ALA A 270 0.56 -0.22 -16.19
N ARG A 271 -0.39 -0.99 -15.64
CA ARG A 271 -0.60 -1.13 -14.20
C ARG A 271 0.66 -1.67 -13.51
N LEU A 272 1.23 -2.76 -14.02
CA LEU A 272 2.44 -3.36 -13.44
C LEU A 272 3.60 -2.35 -13.43
N VAL A 273 3.81 -1.63 -14.54
CA VAL A 273 4.84 -0.58 -14.63
C VAL A 273 4.60 0.47 -13.53
N ARG A 274 3.39 1.02 -13.40
CA ARG A 274 3.09 2.01 -12.36
C ARG A 274 3.34 1.48 -10.94
N ILE A 275 2.97 0.23 -10.66
CA ILE A 275 3.19 -0.39 -9.34
C ILE A 275 4.69 -0.50 -9.04
N LEU A 276 5.46 -1.09 -9.94
CA LEU A 276 6.88 -1.37 -9.71
C LEU A 276 7.76 -0.11 -9.72
N THR A 277 7.32 0.97 -10.37
CA THR A 277 8.07 2.24 -10.42
C THR A 277 7.57 3.30 -9.44
N GLY A 278 6.63 2.94 -8.57
CA GLY A 278 6.14 3.85 -7.53
C GLY A 278 5.14 4.91 -8.00
N HIS A 279 4.50 4.71 -9.16
CA HIS A 279 3.46 5.58 -9.72
C HIS A 279 2.05 5.01 -9.57
N ALA A 280 1.88 3.94 -8.80
CA ALA A 280 0.58 3.29 -8.62
C ALA A 280 -0.46 4.23 -7.99
N PHE A 281 -1.67 4.20 -8.51
CA PHE A 281 -2.82 4.89 -7.94
C PHE A 281 -3.62 3.94 -7.06
N SER A 282 -3.64 4.19 -5.77
CA SER A 282 -4.30 3.36 -4.77
C SER A 282 -5.54 4.03 -4.21
N LEU A 283 -6.61 3.26 -4.05
CA LEU A 283 -7.90 3.73 -3.55
C LEU A 283 -8.27 3.04 -2.23
N VAL A 284 -8.57 3.82 -1.20
CA VAL A 284 -9.00 3.33 0.11
C VAL A 284 -10.44 3.76 0.37
N LEU A 285 -11.33 2.78 0.56
CA LEU A 285 -12.76 2.97 0.75
C LEU A 285 -13.16 2.70 2.20
N GLY A 286 -13.58 3.75 2.91
CA GLY A 286 -13.97 3.66 4.31
C GLY A 286 -15.32 2.97 4.53
N GLY A 287 -15.54 2.52 5.78
CA GLY A 287 -16.83 1.99 6.22
C GLY A 287 -17.87 3.09 6.46
N GLY A 288 -19.15 2.73 6.40
CA GLY A 288 -20.25 3.69 6.66
C GLY A 288 -21.66 3.14 6.43
N GLY A 289 -21.80 1.80 6.31
CA GLY A 289 -23.09 1.16 6.00
C GLY A 289 -23.63 1.62 4.64
N ALA A 290 -24.94 1.82 4.50
CA ALA A 290 -25.57 2.20 3.23
C ALA A 290 -25.04 3.52 2.62
N ARG A 291 -24.38 4.39 3.40
CA ARG A 291 -23.71 5.59 2.87
C ARG A 291 -22.53 5.23 1.96
N GLY A 292 -21.94 4.03 2.14
CA GLY A 292 -20.86 3.54 1.31
C GLY A 292 -21.20 3.35 -0.17
N PHE A 293 -22.49 3.38 -0.54
CA PHE A 293 -22.85 3.43 -1.96
C PHE A 293 -22.35 4.71 -2.67
N ALA A 294 -21.98 5.74 -1.93
CA ALA A 294 -21.28 6.90 -2.48
C ALA A 294 -19.92 6.52 -3.10
N HIS A 295 -19.27 5.44 -2.65
CA HIS A 295 -18.04 4.94 -3.26
C HIS A 295 -18.25 4.54 -4.72
N ILE A 296 -19.43 4.00 -5.09
CA ILE A 296 -19.75 3.68 -6.49
C ILE A 296 -19.78 4.95 -7.34
N GLY A 297 -20.30 6.04 -6.78
CA GLY A 297 -20.29 7.36 -7.42
C GLY A 297 -18.88 7.92 -7.61
N VAL A 298 -17.99 7.71 -6.63
CA VAL A 298 -16.56 8.08 -6.75
C VAL A 298 -15.88 7.27 -7.84
N LEU A 299 -16.09 5.96 -7.87
CA LEU A 299 -15.53 5.07 -8.90
C LEU A 299 -15.99 5.50 -10.31
N ARG A 300 -17.26 5.88 -10.47
CA ARG A 300 -17.78 6.44 -11.72
C ARG A 300 -17.09 7.76 -12.09
N ALA A 301 -16.84 8.64 -11.11
CA ALA A 301 -16.12 9.88 -11.37
C ALA A 301 -14.66 9.64 -11.78
N LEU A 302 -13.97 8.68 -11.16
CA LEU A 302 -12.61 8.29 -11.54
C LEU A 302 -12.57 7.71 -12.96
N ASP A 303 -13.51 6.83 -13.29
CA ASP A 303 -13.63 6.24 -14.62
C ASP A 303 -13.86 7.31 -15.71
N GLU A 304 -14.78 8.26 -15.47
CA GLU A 304 -15.05 9.39 -16.38
C GLU A 304 -13.83 10.29 -16.57
N LEU A 305 -13.02 10.47 -15.53
CA LEU A 305 -11.77 11.25 -15.58
C LEU A 305 -10.59 10.45 -16.14
N GLY A 306 -10.80 9.19 -16.53
CA GLY A 306 -9.75 8.32 -17.07
C GLY A 306 -8.71 7.87 -16.02
N VAL A 307 -9.01 8.00 -14.74
CA VAL A 307 -8.09 7.57 -13.66
C VAL A 307 -8.21 6.07 -13.45
N LYS A 308 -7.12 5.36 -13.70
CA LYS A 308 -7.03 3.91 -13.47
C LYS A 308 -6.61 3.62 -12.03
N VAL A 309 -7.37 2.78 -11.35
CA VAL A 309 -7.04 2.29 -10.01
C VAL A 309 -6.15 1.06 -10.14
N ASP A 310 -4.99 1.08 -9.48
CA ASP A 310 -3.99 0.01 -9.53
C ASP A 310 -4.03 -0.90 -8.31
N MET A 311 -4.41 -0.36 -7.15
CA MET A 311 -4.54 -1.08 -5.88
C MET A 311 -5.78 -0.57 -5.16
N VAL A 312 -6.49 -1.44 -4.45
CA VAL A 312 -7.71 -1.03 -3.75
C VAL A 312 -7.83 -1.69 -2.38
N ALA A 313 -8.39 -0.96 -1.43
CA ALA A 313 -8.67 -1.49 -0.10
C ALA A 313 -9.98 -0.97 0.46
N GLY A 314 -10.52 -1.69 1.42
CA GLY A 314 -11.74 -1.24 2.07
C GLY A 314 -11.96 -1.79 3.47
N THR A 315 -12.83 -1.09 4.20
CA THR A 315 -13.32 -1.53 5.51
C THR A 315 -14.85 -1.51 5.50
N SER A 316 -15.48 -2.45 6.19
CA SER A 316 -16.95 -2.55 6.26
C SER A 316 -17.57 -2.60 4.86
N ILE A 317 -18.54 -1.75 4.54
CA ILE A 317 -19.14 -1.68 3.18
C ILE A 317 -18.09 -1.38 2.09
N GLY A 318 -17.00 -0.70 2.42
CA GLY A 318 -15.91 -0.45 1.48
C GLY A 318 -15.19 -1.74 1.07
N ALA A 319 -15.15 -2.77 1.93
CA ALA A 319 -14.46 -4.04 1.65
C ALA A 319 -15.08 -4.80 0.45
N PRO A 320 -16.39 -5.15 0.43
CA PRO A 320 -16.98 -5.83 -0.73
C PRO A 320 -16.98 -4.97 -2.00
N ILE A 321 -17.11 -3.63 -1.90
CA ILE A 321 -17.02 -2.75 -3.07
C ILE A 321 -15.60 -2.81 -3.65
N ALA A 322 -14.57 -2.69 -2.81
CA ALA A 322 -13.17 -2.77 -3.21
C ALA A 322 -12.83 -4.16 -3.79
N ALA A 323 -13.36 -5.24 -3.22
CA ALA A 323 -13.18 -6.61 -3.72
C ALA A 323 -13.73 -6.77 -5.15
N LEU A 324 -14.92 -6.25 -5.44
CA LEU A 324 -15.49 -6.30 -6.78
C LEU A 324 -14.70 -5.44 -7.79
N VAL A 325 -14.17 -4.28 -7.35
CA VAL A 325 -13.22 -3.49 -8.17
C VAL A 325 -11.96 -4.31 -8.47
N ALA A 326 -11.42 -5.02 -7.47
CA ALA A 326 -10.24 -5.85 -7.65
C ALA A 326 -10.45 -7.05 -8.59
N GLN A 327 -11.69 -7.51 -8.71
CA GLN A 327 -12.11 -8.50 -9.74
C GLN A 327 -12.16 -7.92 -11.16
N GLY A 328 -12.12 -6.59 -11.31
CA GLY A 328 -12.25 -5.91 -12.60
C GLY A 328 -13.68 -5.50 -12.94
N ILE A 329 -14.61 -5.52 -11.97
CA ILE A 329 -16.01 -5.12 -12.18
C ILE A 329 -16.09 -3.60 -12.37
N SER A 330 -16.73 -3.17 -13.45
CA SER A 330 -16.90 -1.76 -13.78
C SER A 330 -17.86 -1.02 -12.82
N PRO A 331 -17.76 0.31 -12.66
CA PRO A 331 -18.69 1.07 -11.80
C PRO A 331 -20.16 0.90 -12.17
N ALA A 332 -20.47 0.74 -13.46
CA ALA A 332 -21.83 0.54 -13.95
C ALA A 332 -22.38 -0.85 -13.54
N GLU A 333 -21.56 -1.88 -13.67
CA GLU A 333 -21.88 -3.24 -13.22
C GLU A 333 -22.01 -3.29 -11.70
N LEU A 334 -21.11 -2.65 -10.93
CA LEU A 334 -21.19 -2.53 -9.48
C LEU A 334 -22.52 -1.94 -9.05
N LYS A 335 -22.98 -0.86 -9.69
CA LYS A 335 -24.28 -0.25 -9.41
C LYS A 335 -25.43 -1.22 -9.68
N SER A 336 -25.38 -1.95 -10.81
CA SER A 336 -26.39 -2.96 -11.17
C SER A 336 -26.43 -4.11 -10.16
N LEU A 337 -25.26 -4.65 -9.79
CA LEU A 337 -25.13 -5.72 -8.80
C LEU A 337 -25.65 -5.26 -7.43
N ALA A 338 -25.25 -4.08 -6.97
CA ALA A 338 -25.73 -3.52 -5.74
C ALA A 338 -27.26 -3.37 -5.74
N GLY A 339 -27.85 -2.87 -6.83
CA GLY A 339 -29.30 -2.73 -6.98
C GLY A 339 -30.07 -4.05 -6.86
N LYS A 340 -29.53 -5.14 -7.44
CA LYS A 340 -30.14 -6.46 -7.35
C LYS A 340 -30.02 -7.08 -5.96
N THR A 341 -28.88 -6.87 -5.32
CA THR A 341 -28.45 -7.56 -4.10
C THR A 341 -29.06 -6.96 -2.84
N PHE A 342 -29.11 -5.62 -2.74
CA PHE A 342 -29.37 -4.93 -1.47
C PHE A 342 -30.85 -4.78 -1.11
N HIS A 343 -31.81 -5.10 -1.99
CA HIS A 343 -33.24 -4.91 -1.73
C HIS A 343 -33.83 -5.75 -0.59
N ARG A 344 -33.19 -6.87 -0.19
CA ARG A 344 -33.74 -7.79 0.83
C ARG A 344 -32.67 -8.39 1.75
N LEU A 345 -31.60 -7.63 2.05
CA LEU A 345 -30.47 -8.16 2.85
C LEU A 345 -30.78 -8.35 4.33
N ILE A 346 -31.70 -7.56 4.88
CA ILE A 346 -31.95 -7.54 6.33
C ILE A 346 -32.85 -8.69 6.72
N ASP A 347 -32.34 -9.61 7.53
CA ASP A 347 -33.04 -10.72 8.16
C ASP A 347 -32.97 -10.59 9.69
N TYR A 348 -33.96 -9.85 10.26
CA TYR A 348 -34.01 -9.63 11.70
C TYR A 348 -34.13 -10.94 12.49
N THR A 349 -33.53 -10.97 13.68
CA THR A 349 -33.59 -12.08 14.62
C THR A 349 -33.79 -11.58 16.05
N LEU A 350 -34.02 -12.51 16.99
CA LEU A 350 -34.05 -12.17 18.42
C LEU A 350 -32.66 -11.64 18.83
N PRO A 351 -32.54 -10.43 19.41
CA PRO A 351 -31.26 -9.76 19.59
C PRO A 351 -30.48 -10.25 20.82
N LEU A 352 -30.15 -11.55 20.87
CA LEU A 352 -29.30 -12.13 21.89
C LEU A 352 -27.79 -11.90 21.59
N THR A 353 -27.38 -12.09 20.34
CA THR A 353 -26.01 -11.85 19.87
C THR A 353 -25.96 -10.70 18.89
N SER A 354 -26.98 -10.55 18.05
CA SER A 354 -27.08 -9.51 17.01
C SER A 354 -28.52 -9.22 16.65
N MET A 355 -28.80 -8.06 16.06
CA MET A 355 -30.13 -7.68 15.58
C MET A 355 -30.51 -8.34 14.24
N ILE A 356 -29.49 -8.68 13.43
CA ILE A 356 -29.64 -9.27 12.11
C ILE A 356 -28.96 -10.65 12.13
N ARG A 357 -29.61 -11.67 11.59
CA ARG A 357 -29.10 -13.03 11.47
C ARG A 357 -27.89 -13.10 10.52
N GLY A 358 -27.90 -12.29 9.46
CA GLY A 358 -26.82 -12.16 8.49
C GLY A 358 -26.78 -13.25 7.41
N ARG A 359 -27.74 -14.18 7.37
CA ARG A 359 -27.77 -15.27 6.38
C ARG A 359 -27.92 -14.73 4.95
N ARG A 360 -28.76 -13.73 4.75
CA ARG A 360 -28.98 -13.14 3.42
C ARG A 360 -27.76 -12.38 2.92
N ILE A 361 -27.10 -11.67 3.84
CA ILE A 361 -25.85 -10.96 3.56
C ILE A 361 -24.76 -11.95 3.18
N SER A 362 -24.56 -13.02 3.98
CA SER A 362 -23.57 -14.06 3.65
C SER A 362 -23.84 -14.67 2.28
N LYS A 363 -25.09 -15.10 2.02
CA LYS A 363 -25.44 -15.66 0.71
C LYS A 363 -25.13 -14.72 -0.45
N SER A 364 -25.36 -13.42 -0.26
CA SER A 364 -25.08 -12.41 -1.29
C SER A 364 -23.57 -12.18 -1.51
N ILE A 365 -22.78 -12.22 -0.45
CA ILE A 365 -21.32 -12.17 -0.56
C ILE A 365 -20.80 -13.44 -1.22
N ASP A 366 -21.30 -14.61 -0.81
CA ASP A 366 -20.90 -15.91 -1.35
C ASP A 366 -21.18 -16.01 -2.87
N GLU A 367 -22.28 -15.42 -3.35
CA GLU A 367 -22.65 -15.43 -4.77
C GLU A 367 -21.59 -14.82 -5.68
N TYR A 368 -20.82 -13.81 -5.19
CA TYR A 368 -19.85 -13.07 -6.01
C TYR A 368 -18.39 -13.27 -5.56
N MET A 369 -18.17 -13.85 -4.37
CA MET A 369 -16.84 -13.87 -3.76
C MET A 369 -16.41 -15.24 -3.20
N SER A 370 -17.31 -16.26 -3.10
CA SER A 370 -16.96 -17.55 -2.49
C SER A 370 -15.88 -18.30 -3.26
N ASP A 371 -15.88 -18.16 -4.58
CA ASP A 371 -14.94 -18.83 -5.48
C ASP A 371 -13.65 -18.07 -5.69
N TRP A 372 -13.47 -16.95 -4.99
CA TRP A 372 -12.30 -16.11 -5.11
C TRP A 372 -11.47 -16.13 -3.83
N ASP A 373 -10.20 -16.41 -3.97
CA ASP A 373 -9.21 -16.05 -2.97
C ASP A 373 -8.68 -14.63 -3.27
N ILE A 374 -8.28 -13.90 -2.23
CA ILE A 374 -7.85 -12.50 -2.34
C ILE A 374 -6.65 -12.36 -3.27
N GLU A 375 -5.73 -13.30 -3.18
CA GLU A 375 -4.53 -13.39 -4.01
C GLU A 375 -4.81 -13.69 -5.48
N ASP A 376 -6.02 -14.17 -5.84
CA ASP A 376 -6.46 -14.43 -7.21
C ASP A 376 -7.10 -13.20 -7.88
N TYR A 377 -7.11 -12.03 -7.22
CA TYR A 377 -7.66 -10.82 -7.83
C TYR A 377 -6.71 -10.18 -8.84
N TRP A 378 -7.29 -9.56 -9.87
CA TRP A 378 -6.50 -8.80 -10.86
C TRP A 378 -5.77 -7.62 -10.26
N LEU A 379 -6.39 -6.90 -9.31
CA LEU A 379 -5.74 -5.81 -8.60
C LEU A 379 -5.33 -6.26 -7.18
N PRO A 380 -4.17 -5.85 -6.68
CA PRO A 380 -3.84 -5.98 -5.28
C PRO A 380 -4.95 -5.41 -4.40
N TYR A 381 -5.44 -6.23 -3.48
CA TYR A 381 -6.56 -5.91 -2.60
C TYR A 381 -6.27 -6.32 -1.17
N PHE A 382 -6.79 -5.58 -0.24
CA PHE A 382 -6.94 -6.03 1.15
C PHE A 382 -8.17 -5.42 1.81
N CYS A 383 -8.66 -6.06 2.85
CA CYS A 383 -9.65 -5.48 3.73
C CYS A 383 -9.30 -5.69 5.21
N ILE A 384 -9.96 -4.92 6.07
CA ILE A 384 -9.69 -4.91 7.50
C ILE A 384 -10.86 -5.51 8.26
N SER A 385 -10.55 -6.38 9.23
CA SER A 385 -11.45 -6.72 10.34
C SER A 385 -10.76 -6.50 11.69
N THR A 386 -11.51 -6.55 12.77
CA THR A 386 -10.99 -6.43 14.13
C THR A 386 -11.11 -7.78 14.83
N ASN A 387 -10.01 -8.28 15.40
CA ASN A 387 -9.99 -9.44 16.27
C ASN A 387 -10.35 -9.02 17.69
N LEU A 388 -11.56 -9.35 18.15
CA LEU A 388 -12.02 -9.01 19.50
C LEU A 388 -11.29 -9.80 20.58
N THR A 389 -10.83 -11.01 20.28
CA THR A 389 -10.16 -11.88 21.26
C THR A 389 -8.78 -11.34 21.60
N GLN A 390 -8.05 -10.85 20.58
CA GLN A 390 -6.67 -10.37 20.74
C GLN A 390 -6.54 -8.85 20.79
N ALA A 391 -7.64 -8.11 20.61
CA ALA A 391 -7.68 -6.65 20.50
C ALA A 391 -6.72 -6.10 19.42
N THR A 392 -6.67 -6.76 18.26
CA THR A 392 -5.79 -6.39 17.13
C THR A 392 -6.57 -6.19 15.84
N GLN A 393 -6.05 -5.37 14.93
CA GLN A 393 -6.57 -5.34 13.56
C GLN A 393 -6.07 -6.56 12.79
N VAL A 394 -6.91 -7.09 11.92
CA VAL A 394 -6.56 -8.17 10.99
C VAL A 394 -6.61 -7.63 9.58
N ILE A 395 -5.48 -7.69 8.89
CA ILE A 395 -5.35 -7.30 7.48
C ILE A 395 -5.51 -8.58 6.65
N HIS A 396 -6.59 -8.68 5.89
CA HIS A 396 -6.86 -9.80 4.99
C HIS A 396 -6.25 -9.50 3.63
N LYS A 397 -5.11 -10.10 3.32
CA LYS A 397 -4.39 -9.98 2.04
C LYS A 397 -4.40 -11.29 1.23
N SER A 398 -4.90 -12.37 1.82
CA SER A 398 -4.94 -13.70 1.22
C SER A 398 -6.08 -14.53 1.80
N GLY A 399 -6.38 -15.63 1.13
CA GLY A 399 -7.43 -16.58 1.46
C GLY A 399 -8.80 -16.12 1.02
N ASN A 400 -9.84 -16.89 1.42
CA ASN A 400 -11.18 -16.72 0.91
C ASN A 400 -11.77 -15.33 1.11
N SER A 401 -12.08 -14.67 0.01
CA SER A 401 -12.55 -13.29 -0.03
C SER A 401 -13.93 -13.11 0.60
N ALA A 402 -14.84 -14.06 0.42
CA ALA A 402 -16.17 -14.01 1.04
C ALA A 402 -16.06 -14.00 2.56
N HIS A 403 -15.18 -14.84 3.13
CA HIS A 403 -14.95 -14.89 4.57
C HIS A 403 -14.34 -13.55 5.09
N ALA A 404 -13.36 -13.01 4.38
CA ALA A 404 -12.72 -11.74 4.74
C ALA A 404 -13.72 -10.57 4.71
N CYS A 405 -14.48 -10.43 3.62
CA CYS A 405 -15.51 -9.42 3.47
C CYS A 405 -16.62 -9.57 4.54
N ARG A 406 -17.05 -10.83 4.82
CA ARG A 406 -18.05 -11.09 5.84
C ARG A 406 -17.59 -10.68 7.24
N ALA A 407 -16.30 -10.91 7.57
CA ALA A 407 -15.71 -10.44 8.81
C ALA A 407 -15.66 -8.91 8.87
N SER A 408 -15.21 -8.28 7.78
CA SER A 408 -15.06 -6.82 7.68
C SER A 408 -16.37 -6.04 7.86
N ILE A 409 -17.52 -6.63 7.50
CA ILE A 409 -18.84 -5.97 7.64
C ILE A 409 -19.59 -6.36 8.91
N SER A 410 -19.01 -7.17 9.81
CA SER A 410 -19.66 -7.68 11.01
C SER A 410 -19.76 -6.63 12.12
N ILE A 411 -20.62 -5.63 11.92
CA ILE A 411 -20.85 -4.53 12.89
C ILE A 411 -21.30 -5.14 14.23
N PRO A 412 -20.58 -4.91 15.35
CA PRO A 412 -20.94 -5.42 16.66
C PRO A 412 -22.38 -5.08 17.06
N GLY A 413 -23.11 -6.09 17.54
CA GLY A 413 -24.54 -5.95 17.91
C GLY A 413 -25.53 -5.89 16.73
N VAL A 414 -25.08 -5.56 15.51
CA VAL A 414 -25.89 -5.54 14.28
C VAL A 414 -25.80 -6.91 13.58
N LEU A 415 -24.60 -7.39 13.34
CA LEU A 415 -24.31 -8.69 12.73
C LEU A 415 -23.54 -9.59 13.71
N PRO A 416 -23.70 -10.91 13.64
CA PRO A 416 -22.92 -11.81 14.48
C PRO A 416 -21.44 -11.78 14.11
N PRO A 417 -20.52 -11.88 15.10
CA PRO A 417 -19.10 -12.04 14.86
C PRO A 417 -18.80 -13.26 13.99
N VAL A 418 -17.72 -13.21 13.24
CA VAL A 418 -17.25 -14.33 12.41
C VAL A 418 -16.17 -15.09 13.17
N PRO A 419 -16.37 -16.37 13.50
CA PRO A 419 -15.34 -17.16 14.17
C PRO A 419 -14.23 -17.55 13.17
N LYS A 420 -12.97 -17.45 13.60
CA LYS A 420 -11.80 -17.91 12.84
C LYS A 420 -10.74 -18.45 13.82
N SER A 421 -10.41 -19.74 13.73
CA SER A 421 -9.35 -20.38 14.53
C SER A 421 -9.43 -20.14 16.05
N GLY A 422 -10.64 -20.05 16.60
CA GLY A 422 -10.88 -19.78 18.02
C GLY A 422 -11.06 -18.31 18.38
N ASP A 423 -10.79 -17.39 17.46
CA ASP A 423 -10.98 -15.95 17.62
C ASP A 423 -12.35 -15.49 17.07
N TYR A 424 -12.79 -14.32 17.53
CA TYR A 424 -13.97 -13.64 17.02
C TYR A 424 -13.57 -12.39 16.23
N LEU A 425 -13.92 -12.39 14.94
CA LEU A 425 -13.71 -11.24 14.05
C LEU A 425 -14.98 -10.42 13.93
N VAL A 426 -14.82 -9.09 14.00
CA VAL A 426 -15.88 -8.10 13.79
C VAL A 426 -15.44 -7.03 12.80
N ASP A 427 -16.34 -6.09 12.51
CA ASP A 427 -16.12 -4.98 11.57
C ASP A 427 -14.80 -4.25 11.84
N GLY A 428 -14.06 -4.02 10.76
CA GLY A 428 -12.77 -3.32 10.82
C GLY A 428 -12.89 -1.87 11.31
N GLY A 429 -14.07 -1.26 11.16
CA GLY A 429 -14.35 0.09 11.62
C GLY A 429 -14.17 0.29 13.14
N VAL A 430 -14.07 -0.78 13.92
CA VAL A 430 -13.75 -0.71 15.35
C VAL A 430 -12.34 -0.17 15.59
N MET A 431 -11.35 -0.61 14.81
CA MET A 431 -9.95 -0.21 14.97
C MET A 431 -9.45 0.69 13.84
N ASN A 432 -9.76 0.35 12.58
CA ASN A 432 -9.26 1.07 11.41
C ASN A 432 -10.33 1.15 10.32
N ASN A 433 -11.15 2.20 10.38
CA ASN A 433 -12.24 2.40 9.42
C ASN A 433 -11.78 2.87 8.05
N LEU A 434 -10.58 3.45 7.95
CA LEU A 434 -10.01 3.98 6.71
C LEU A 434 -8.51 3.68 6.68
N PRO A 435 -8.10 2.48 6.20
CA PRO A 435 -6.75 1.94 6.38
C PRO A 435 -5.70 2.58 5.44
N ILE A 436 -5.53 3.90 5.56
CA ILE A 436 -4.56 4.69 4.81
C ILE A 436 -3.13 4.26 5.13
N ASP A 437 -2.85 4.01 6.39
CA ASP A 437 -1.55 3.56 6.92
C ASP A 437 -1.10 2.25 6.27
N VAL A 438 -2.01 1.27 6.19
CA VAL A 438 -1.74 -0.02 5.55
C VAL A 438 -1.51 0.16 4.05
N MET A 439 -2.37 0.94 3.37
CA MET A 439 -2.20 1.21 1.94
C MET A 439 -0.88 1.93 1.66
N ARG A 440 -0.51 2.94 2.48
CA ARG A 440 0.76 3.65 2.32
C ARG A 440 1.98 2.75 2.50
N SER A 441 1.89 1.75 3.40
CA SER A 441 2.96 0.75 3.54
C SER A 441 3.12 -0.15 2.31
N MET A 442 2.02 -0.42 1.58
CA MET A 442 2.03 -1.22 0.35
C MET A 442 2.37 -0.39 -0.90
N ASN A 443 2.06 0.89 -0.89
CA ASN A 443 2.32 1.85 -1.97
C ASN A 443 3.09 3.07 -1.41
N PRO A 444 4.37 2.91 -1.06
CA PRO A 444 5.11 3.95 -0.35
C PRO A 444 5.32 5.22 -1.16
N SER A 445 5.47 5.12 -2.47
CA SER A 445 5.81 6.23 -3.38
C SER A 445 4.64 6.72 -4.21
N GLY A 446 3.70 5.85 -4.53
CA GLY A 446 2.57 6.17 -5.40
C GLY A 446 1.48 7.00 -4.71
N THR A 447 0.44 7.27 -5.45
CA THR A 447 -0.72 8.06 -5.00
C THR A 447 -1.65 7.22 -4.13
N VAL A 448 -2.05 7.74 -2.97
CA VAL A 448 -3.06 7.16 -2.11
C VAL A 448 -4.25 8.11 -1.98
N MET A 449 -5.37 7.72 -2.57
CA MET A 449 -6.65 8.40 -2.44
C MET A 449 -7.51 7.71 -1.38
N ALA A 450 -8.00 8.47 -0.39
CA ALA A 450 -8.83 7.96 0.69
C ALA A 450 -10.21 8.62 0.68
N ILE A 451 -11.25 7.79 0.62
CA ILE A 451 -12.65 8.21 0.59
C ILE A 451 -13.37 7.77 1.85
N ASP A 452 -13.81 8.74 2.64
CA ASP A 452 -14.56 8.56 3.88
C ASP A 452 -16.03 8.93 3.68
N VAL A 453 -16.94 8.14 4.22
CA VAL A 453 -18.39 8.38 4.16
C VAL A 453 -19.03 8.49 5.54
N VAL A 454 -18.21 8.55 6.58
CA VAL A 454 -18.66 8.75 7.96
C VAL A 454 -18.94 10.23 8.17
N PRO A 455 -20.13 10.59 8.71
CA PRO A 455 -20.41 11.97 9.06
C PRO A 455 -19.38 12.55 10.03
N PRO A 456 -19.01 13.83 9.90
CA PRO A 456 -18.15 14.45 10.88
C PRO A 456 -18.77 14.34 12.28
N THR A 457 -17.95 14.00 13.26
CA THR A 457 -18.36 13.87 14.67
C THR A 457 -18.87 15.21 15.20
N GLY A 458 -20.03 15.22 15.84
CA GLY A 458 -20.59 16.45 16.43
C GLY A 458 -22.11 16.55 16.43
N SER A 459 -22.84 15.42 16.53
CA SER A 459 -24.28 15.50 16.82
C SER A 459 -24.47 15.91 18.29
N THR A 460 -24.82 17.17 18.52
CA THR A 460 -25.26 17.62 19.84
C THR A 460 -26.66 17.11 20.12
N SER A 461 -26.90 16.56 21.32
CA SER A 461 -28.25 16.29 21.79
C SER A 461 -29.00 17.61 21.96
N LYS A 462 -30.15 17.72 21.30
CA LYS A 462 -31.02 18.91 21.43
C LYS A 462 -31.97 18.80 22.62
N GLU A 463 -32.04 17.66 23.28
CA GLU A 463 -32.95 17.41 24.41
C GLU A 463 -32.16 16.76 25.57
N ASP A 464 -32.27 17.34 26.75
CA ASP A 464 -31.78 16.71 27.97
C ASP A 464 -32.90 15.79 28.50
N TYR A 465 -32.67 14.48 28.38
CA TYR A 465 -33.60 13.45 28.85
C TYR A 465 -33.13 12.82 30.18
N GLY A 466 -32.05 13.35 30.78
CA GLY A 466 -31.44 12.83 32.00
C GLY A 466 -30.64 11.53 31.79
N PRO A 467 -30.10 10.94 32.86
CA PRO A 467 -29.24 9.74 32.78
C PRO A 467 -30.00 8.44 32.47
N GLU A 468 -31.32 8.43 32.60
CA GLU A 468 -32.16 7.26 32.44
C GLU A 468 -33.16 7.37 31.30
N LEU A 469 -33.24 6.36 30.42
CA LEU A 469 -34.20 6.32 29.33
C LEU A 469 -34.81 4.92 29.20
N SER A 470 -36.08 4.76 29.57
CA SER A 470 -36.79 3.49 29.44
C SER A 470 -37.29 3.28 28.01
N GLY A 471 -36.81 2.19 27.37
CA GLY A 471 -37.26 1.78 26.02
C GLY A 471 -38.79 1.53 25.95
N TRP A 472 -39.39 0.99 27.00
CA TRP A 472 -40.82 0.80 27.11
C TRP A 472 -41.59 2.13 27.13
N ARG A 473 -41.10 3.10 27.90
CA ARG A 473 -41.69 4.44 27.91
C ARG A 473 -41.57 5.13 26.53
N GLN A 474 -40.46 4.93 25.84
CA GLN A 474 -40.28 5.44 24.47
C GLN A 474 -41.24 4.79 23.50
N LEU A 475 -41.42 3.46 23.55
CA LEU A 475 -42.37 2.74 22.72
C LEU A 475 -43.78 3.22 22.95
N PHE A 476 -44.21 3.32 24.22
CA PHE A 476 -45.54 3.82 24.55
C PHE A 476 -45.75 5.28 24.11
N ARG A 477 -44.76 6.16 24.24
CA ARG A 477 -44.82 7.55 23.76
C ARG A 477 -44.88 7.63 22.23
N SER A 478 -44.22 6.71 21.51
CA SER A 478 -44.28 6.69 20.03
C SER A 478 -45.65 6.25 19.48
N ILE A 479 -46.43 5.51 20.25
CA ILE A 479 -47.75 5.02 19.89
C ILE A 479 -48.85 6.00 20.36
N ASN A 480 -48.60 6.78 21.41
CA ASN A 480 -49.56 7.73 21.96
C ASN A 480 -49.53 9.09 21.23
N PRO A 481 -50.59 9.48 20.47
CA PRO A 481 -50.59 10.70 19.70
C PRO A 481 -50.57 12.00 20.55
N PHE A 482 -50.79 11.87 21.86
CA PHE A 482 -50.79 13.02 22.80
C PHE A 482 -49.46 13.25 23.51
N GLN A 483 -48.45 12.38 23.28
CA GLN A 483 -47.13 12.52 23.89
C GLN A 483 -46.06 12.61 22.81
N LYS A 484 -45.20 13.64 22.88
CA LYS A 484 -44.07 13.74 21.98
C LYS A 484 -42.98 12.69 22.36
N PRO A 485 -42.49 11.88 21.40
CA PRO A 485 -41.39 10.97 21.67
C PRO A 485 -40.12 11.78 21.99
N VAL A 486 -39.32 11.29 22.94
CA VAL A 486 -38.00 11.88 23.26
C VAL A 486 -37.06 11.65 22.07
N LYS A 487 -36.39 12.70 21.64
CA LYS A 487 -35.41 12.63 20.53
C LYS A 487 -34.06 12.11 21.01
N ALA A 488 -34.01 10.85 21.45
CA ALA A 488 -32.80 10.16 21.80
C ALA A 488 -32.14 9.49 20.57
N PRO A 489 -30.82 9.35 20.52
CA PRO A 489 -30.16 8.64 19.44
C PRO A 489 -30.59 7.16 19.42
N ARG A 490 -30.78 6.60 18.23
CA ARG A 490 -31.12 5.18 18.07
C ARG A 490 -29.93 4.30 18.45
N LEU A 491 -30.19 3.11 19.02
CA LEU A 491 -29.14 2.18 19.46
C LEU A 491 -28.07 1.92 18.39
N GLY A 492 -28.48 1.65 17.14
CA GLY A 492 -27.54 1.44 16.03
C GLY A 492 -26.68 2.67 15.71
N ALA A 493 -27.19 3.90 15.93
CA ALA A 493 -26.41 5.11 15.76
C ALA A 493 -25.36 5.28 16.88
N ILE A 494 -25.72 4.92 18.13
CA ILE A 494 -24.79 4.93 19.26
C ILE A 494 -23.66 3.92 19.03
N ILE A 495 -24.00 2.68 18.66
CA ILE A 495 -23.02 1.62 18.38
C ILE A 495 -22.02 2.09 17.29
N MET A 496 -22.55 2.58 16.17
CA MET A 496 -21.69 3.06 15.08
C MET A 496 -20.81 4.24 15.49
N GLN A 497 -21.39 5.20 16.21
CA GLN A 497 -20.61 6.35 16.66
C GLN A 497 -19.51 5.94 17.63
N SER A 498 -19.79 5.00 18.53
CA SER A 498 -18.79 4.45 19.46
C SER A 498 -17.68 3.68 18.73
N MET A 499 -18.02 2.89 17.70
CA MET A 499 -17.03 2.20 16.87
C MET A 499 -16.10 3.19 16.16
N VAL A 500 -16.67 4.21 15.54
CA VAL A 500 -15.92 5.18 14.74
C VAL A 500 -15.05 6.09 15.60
N LEU A 501 -15.36 6.29 16.88
CA LEU A 501 -14.53 7.12 17.78
C LEU A 501 -13.11 6.56 17.92
N GLY A 502 -12.95 5.25 18.11
CA GLY A 502 -11.62 4.62 18.18
C GLY A 502 -10.83 4.78 16.89
N SER A 503 -11.45 4.48 15.75
CA SER A 503 -10.80 4.59 14.43
C SER A 503 -10.60 6.03 13.95
N SER A 504 -11.31 7.02 14.52
CA SER A 504 -11.12 8.43 14.14
C SER A 504 -9.74 8.95 14.54
N VAL A 505 -9.20 8.47 15.65
CA VAL A 505 -7.84 8.83 16.09
C VAL A 505 -6.80 8.32 15.10
N ALA A 506 -6.90 7.06 14.68
CA ALA A 506 -5.99 6.48 13.68
C ALA A 506 -6.08 7.23 12.35
N ARG A 507 -7.30 7.56 11.89
CA ARG A 507 -7.52 8.37 10.68
C ARG A 507 -6.90 9.76 10.79
N GLU A 508 -7.14 10.48 11.90
CA GLU A 508 -6.57 11.82 12.11
C GLU A 508 -5.04 11.77 12.16
N GLN A 509 -4.46 10.76 12.77
CA GLN A 509 -3.02 10.57 12.79
C GLN A 509 -2.49 10.31 11.37
N ALA A 510 -3.11 9.43 10.58
CA ALA A 510 -2.73 9.16 9.21
C ALA A 510 -2.80 10.42 8.32
N LEU A 511 -3.83 11.27 8.52
CA LEU A 511 -3.97 12.53 7.80
C LEU A 511 -2.94 13.57 8.24
N LYS A 512 -2.63 13.69 9.52
CA LYS A 512 -1.55 14.57 10.02
C LYS A 512 -0.18 14.15 9.49
N GLN A 513 0.06 12.86 9.33
CA GLN A 513 1.28 12.32 8.74
C GLN A 513 1.29 12.38 7.20
N GLU A 514 0.26 12.96 6.59
CA GLU A 514 0.10 13.07 5.13
C GLU A 514 0.26 11.71 4.40
N LEU A 515 -0.28 10.65 5.00
CA LEU A 515 -0.24 9.31 4.41
C LEU A 515 -1.18 9.16 3.20
N ALA A 516 -2.19 10.02 3.07
CA ALA A 516 -3.04 10.15 1.88
C ALA A 516 -2.66 11.40 1.10
N ASP A 517 -2.53 11.27 -0.24
CA ASP A 517 -2.31 12.39 -1.15
C ASP A 517 -3.61 13.15 -1.43
N TYR A 518 -4.71 12.41 -1.40
CA TYR A 518 -6.04 12.96 -1.50
C TYR A 518 -6.95 12.33 -0.45
N TYR A 519 -7.59 13.16 0.34
CA TYR A 519 -8.63 12.76 1.29
C TYR A 519 -9.93 13.49 1.02
N GLN A 520 -11.02 12.73 0.92
CA GLN A 520 -12.35 13.32 0.78
C GLN A 520 -13.34 12.65 1.72
N ASN A 521 -14.01 13.45 2.54
CA ASN A 521 -15.18 13.02 3.29
C ASN A 521 -16.45 13.39 2.50
N ILE A 522 -17.27 12.38 2.21
CA ILE A 522 -18.54 12.53 1.48
C ILE A 522 -19.70 12.42 2.47
N HIS A 523 -20.25 13.56 2.85
CA HIS A 523 -21.38 13.59 3.77
C HIS A 523 -22.70 13.30 3.06
N VAL A 524 -23.15 12.03 3.09
CA VAL A 524 -24.43 11.59 2.53
C VAL A 524 -25.56 11.87 3.54
N LYS A 525 -26.15 13.09 3.47
CA LYS A 525 -27.23 13.50 4.37
C LYS A 525 -28.50 12.65 4.15
N GLY A 526 -29.21 12.35 5.24
CA GLY A 526 -30.49 11.66 5.17
C GLY A 526 -30.44 10.17 4.82
N VAL A 527 -29.25 9.55 4.88
CA VAL A 527 -29.07 8.10 4.70
C VAL A 527 -28.63 7.48 6.02
N GLY A 528 -29.45 6.59 6.56
CA GLY A 528 -29.13 5.76 7.73
C GLY A 528 -28.24 4.58 7.35
N ILE A 529 -27.60 3.97 8.35
CA ILE A 529 -26.61 2.89 8.15
C ILE A 529 -27.20 1.66 7.44
N LEU A 530 -28.46 1.33 7.71
CA LEU A 530 -29.16 0.16 7.17
C LEU A 530 -30.17 0.50 6.07
N GLU A 531 -30.18 1.75 5.57
CA GLU A 531 -31.11 2.20 4.52
C GLU A 531 -30.56 1.88 3.12
N PHE A 532 -30.36 0.61 2.84
CA PHE A 532 -29.80 0.13 1.57
C PHE A 532 -30.71 0.39 0.35
N ASN A 533 -31.98 0.76 0.57
CA ASN A 533 -32.90 1.20 -0.48
C ASN A 533 -32.56 2.59 -1.06
N LYS A 534 -31.59 3.31 -0.48
CA LYS A 534 -31.15 4.64 -0.95
C LYS A 534 -29.89 4.60 -1.82
N LEU A 535 -29.63 3.49 -2.47
CA LEU A 535 -28.45 3.28 -3.32
C LEU A 535 -28.30 4.39 -4.36
N ASP A 536 -29.31 4.63 -5.20
CA ASP A 536 -29.24 5.62 -6.30
C ASP A 536 -28.97 7.02 -5.79
N TYR A 537 -29.56 7.37 -4.64
CA TYR A 537 -29.33 8.67 -4.02
C TYR A 537 -27.90 8.82 -3.50
N ALA A 538 -27.38 7.82 -2.78
CA ALA A 538 -26.04 7.86 -2.23
C ALA A 538 -24.97 7.84 -3.33
N GLU A 539 -25.13 7.01 -4.35
CA GLU A 539 -24.25 6.97 -5.52
C GLU A 539 -24.21 8.31 -6.24
N LYS A 540 -25.38 8.89 -6.51
CA LYS A 540 -25.48 10.20 -7.16
C LYS A 540 -24.74 11.29 -6.37
N ILE A 541 -24.93 11.36 -5.06
CA ILE A 541 -24.23 12.32 -4.19
C ILE A 541 -22.71 12.07 -4.23
N GLY A 542 -22.28 10.80 -4.19
CA GLY A 542 -20.88 10.43 -4.32
C GLY A 542 -20.26 10.97 -5.60
N TYR A 543 -20.91 10.78 -6.72
CA TYR A 543 -20.46 11.28 -8.02
C TYR A 543 -20.46 12.82 -8.11
N GLU A 544 -21.58 13.48 -7.78
CA GLU A 544 -21.73 14.94 -7.92
C GLU A 544 -20.73 15.72 -7.05
N ILE A 545 -20.41 15.19 -5.86
CA ILE A 545 -19.45 15.83 -4.95
C ILE A 545 -17.99 15.52 -5.40
N SER A 546 -17.72 14.32 -5.90
CA SER A 546 -16.35 13.88 -6.14
C SER A 546 -15.81 14.31 -7.49
N LEU A 547 -16.61 14.29 -8.55
CA LEU A 547 -16.17 14.64 -9.90
C LEU A 547 -15.46 16.00 -9.98
N PRO A 548 -16.06 17.12 -9.52
CA PRO A 548 -15.38 18.42 -9.62
C PRO A 548 -14.13 18.51 -8.75
N LYS A 549 -14.15 17.92 -7.55
CA LYS A 549 -13.04 17.99 -6.61
C LYS A 549 -11.85 17.15 -7.07
N ILE A 550 -12.08 15.94 -7.58
CA ILE A 550 -11.03 15.08 -8.12
C ILE A 550 -10.43 15.74 -9.37
N LYS A 551 -11.27 16.30 -10.25
CA LYS A 551 -10.80 17.03 -11.42
C LYS A 551 -9.92 18.23 -11.06
N GLU A 552 -10.31 19.01 -10.06
CA GLU A 552 -9.51 20.13 -9.55
C GLU A 552 -8.17 19.66 -8.96
N TRP A 553 -8.19 18.58 -8.19
CA TRP A 553 -6.99 18.01 -7.60
C TRP A 553 -6.02 17.48 -8.68
N LEU A 554 -6.50 16.73 -9.66
CA LEU A 554 -5.68 16.24 -10.78
C LEU A 554 -5.02 17.38 -11.56
N ASN A 555 -5.74 18.49 -11.78
CA ASN A 555 -5.18 19.66 -12.47
C ASN A 555 -4.07 20.35 -11.67
N ARG A 556 -4.09 20.27 -10.33
CA ARG A 556 -3.01 20.83 -9.47
C ARG A 556 -1.75 19.96 -9.46
N GLU A 557 -1.90 18.65 -9.57
CA GLU A 557 -0.77 17.72 -9.62
C GLU A 557 -0.04 17.78 -10.99
N THR A 558 -0.72 18.23 -12.04
CA THR A 558 -0.14 18.38 -13.39
C THR A 558 0.51 19.75 -13.64
N THR A 559 0.32 20.73 -12.73
CA THR A 559 0.99 22.06 -12.76
C THR A 559 2.11 22.14 -11.76
#